data_6ff3feb86078252a7705dfeb6b6ce740
#
_entry.id   6ff3feb86078252a7705dfeb6b6ce740
#
_cell.length_a   1.000
_cell.length_b   1.000
_cell.length_c   1.000
_cell.angle_alpha   90.00
_cell.angle_beta   90.00
_cell.angle_gamma   90.00
#
_symmetry.space_group_name_H-M   'P 1'
#
loop_
_entity.id
_entity.type
_entity.pdbx_description
1 polymer ?
#
loop_
_entity_poly.entity_id
_entity_poly.type
_entity_poly.pdbx_seq_one_letter_code
_entity_poly.pdbx_strand_id
1 'polypeptide(L)'
;MSLSWGDALTLPQDTFSGGAFPVSIGDRVFSSKGQNSSFILLPGFVDVHVHLREPGFSYKETIRTGTLAAARGGYTAVCTMPNLNPVPDSAAHLRQQLDIIRRDASIRVLPYGAITVGQQGTELSALEELSPYVVAFSDDGRGVQSDGMMRRAMETAKRLGKLIVAHCEDNSLLRGGYIHDGAYARAHGHRGICSESEWRQIQRDLSLVRETGCSYHVCHISAKESVALLRQAKAEGLDVTCETAPHYLLLDDSQLEEDGRFKMNPPLRDKSDREALLAGLTDGTIDMIATDHAPHSAEEKSRGLEKSAMGIVGIETAFPLLYTYLVKPGSLSLEKLVELLHTNPCRRFGVPTGVTASAVTDFTVFDLNASYIIDPEEFQSMGRATPFAGWTVQGRCLLTVSDGKVAWSDGTLSTKGAAT
;
A
#
# COMPACT_ATOMS: atom_id res chain seq x y z
N MET A 1 5.07 8.96 31.62
CA MET A 1 5.52 7.55 31.61
C MET A 1 6.24 7.32 30.30
N SER A 2 7.53 7.02 30.35
CA SER A 2 8.25 6.55 29.17
C SER A 2 7.81 5.12 28.88
N LEU A 3 7.19 4.88 27.74
CA LEU A 3 6.86 3.55 27.27
C LEU A 3 8.18 2.85 26.86
N SER A 4 8.67 1.92 27.70
CA SER A 4 9.74 1.02 27.31
C SER A 4 9.12 -0.27 26.79
N TRP A 5 9.36 -0.59 25.52
CA TRP A 5 8.92 -1.85 24.91
C TRP A 5 10.09 -2.84 24.99
N GLY A 6 9.88 -3.94 25.72
CA GLY A 6 10.83 -5.06 25.74
C GLY A 6 10.75 -5.90 24.46
N ASP A 7 11.80 -6.67 24.21
CA ASP A 7 12.06 -7.54 23.07
C ASP A 7 10.89 -8.46 22.71
N ALA A 8 10.16 -8.15 21.72
CA ALA A 8 9.07 -8.76 21.01
C ALA A 8 7.86 -7.84 21.03
N LEU A 9 7.47 -7.38 19.88
CA LEU A 9 6.15 -6.76 19.65
C LEU A 9 5.05 -7.82 19.91
N THR A 10 4.83 -8.13 21.17
CA THR A 10 3.56 -8.59 21.65
C THR A 10 2.73 -7.33 21.75
N LEU A 11 1.70 -7.19 20.90
CA LEU A 11 0.64 -6.23 21.13
C LEU A 11 0.24 -6.39 22.60
N PRO A 12 0.16 -5.30 23.39
CA PRO A 12 -0.39 -5.42 24.72
C PRO A 12 -1.77 -6.01 24.58
N GLN A 13 -2.02 -7.19 25.13
CA GLN A 13 -3.36 -7.78 25.23
C GLN A 13 -4.28 -6.91 26.07
N ASP A 14 -3.75 -5.91 26.72
CA ASP A 14 -4.48 -4.94 27.48
C ASP A 14 -4.92 -3.80 26.55
N THR A 15 -6.12 -3.93 26.00
CA THR A 15 -6.95 -2.75 25.78
C THR A 15 -6.70 -1.82 26.95
N PHE A 16 -6.31 -0.56 26.71
CA PHE A 16 -6.19 0.46 27.74
C PHE A 16 -7.55 0.68 28.42
N SER A 17 -8.00 -0.31 29.17
CA SER A 17 -9.17 -0.23 30.03
C SER A 17 -8.76 0.45 31.32
N GLY A 18 -9.06 1.73 31.45
CA GLY A 18 -9.12 2.44 32.74
C GLY A 18 -7.83 3.03 33.30
N GLY A 19 -6.75 3.13 32.57
CA GLY A 19 -5.54 3.87 32.94
C GLY A 19 -5.46 5.22 32.25
N ALA A 20 -5.11 6.27 32.96
CA ALA A 20 -4.93 7.59 32.38
C ALA A 20 -3.99 7.52 31.17
N PHE A 21 -4.54 7.78 30.00
CA PHE A 21 -3.81 7.95 28.76
C PHE A 21 -3.20 9.35 28.78
N PRO A 22 -1.91 9.54 29.08
CA PRO A 22 -1.17 10.61 28.46
C PRO A 22 -0.02 10.03 27.65
N VAL A 23 0.00 10.26 26.34
CA VAL A 23 1.21 10.11 25.52
C VAL A 23 1.85 11.48 25.41
N SER A 24 3.11 11.58 25.84
CA SER A 24 3.89 12.81 25.69
C SER A 24 4.74 12.73 24.43
N ILE A 25 4.63 13.75 23.58
CA ILE A 25 5.41 13.91 22.36
C ILE A 25 6.04 15.29 22.39
N GLY A 26 7.32 15.38 22.70
CA GLY A 26 7.97 16.63 23.01
C GLY A 26 7.25 17.31 24.17
N ASP A 27 6.91 18.59 24.02
CA ASP A 27 6.19 19.39 25.04
C ASP A 27 4.65 19.18 25.02
N ARG A 28 4.13 18.31 24.18
CA ARG A 28 2.69 18.05 24.04
C ARG A 28 2.31 16.76 24.76
N VAL A 29 1.29 16.84 25.58
CA VAL A 29 0.66 15.70 26.25
C VAL A 29 -0.73 15.47 25.65
N PHE A 30 -0.95 14.29 25.09
CA PHE A 30 -2.25 13.87 24.56
C PHE A 30 -2.97 13.05 25.63
N SER A 31 -4.21 13.38 25.93
CA SER A 31 -5.05 12.67 26.90
C SER A 31 -6.46 12.47 26.35
N SER A 32 -7.14 11.40 26.76
CA SER A 32 -8.55 11.19 26.41
C SER A 32 -9.48 12.16 27.14
N LYS A 33 -10.53 12.60 26.50
CA LYS A 33 -11.56 13.48 27.07
C LYS A 33 -12.64 12.75 27.89
N GLY A 34 -12.57 11.42 28.06
CA GLY A 34 -13.63 10.63 28.73
C GLY A 34 -13.10 9.33 29.37
N GLN A 35 -13.91 8.76 30.29
CA GLN A 35 -13.52 7.62 31.14
C GLN A 35 -13.66 6.22 30.50
N ASN A 36 -14.16 6.08 29.26
CA ASN A 36 -14.37 4.78 28.59
C ASN A 36 -13.91 4.85 27.14
N SER A 37 -12.61 4.89 26.91
CA SER A 37 -12.07 4.86 25.56
C SER A 37 -11.45 3.50 25.23
N SER A 38 -11.98 2.84 24.21
CA SER A 38 -11.43 1.64 23.56
C SER A 38 -10.30 2.01 22.59
N PHE A 39 -9.39 2.87 23.05
CA PHE A 39 -8.26 3.31 22.25
C PHE A 39 -7.16 2.26 22.28
N ILE A 40 -6.67 1.93 21.09
CA ILE A 40 -5.50 1.07 20.94
C ILE A 40 -4.35 1.86 20.32
N LEU A 41 -3.16 1.68 20.87
CA LEU A 41 -1.91 2.18 20.28
C LEU A 41 -1.30 1.04 19.46
N LEU A 42 -1.07 1.33 18.18
CA LEU A 42 -0.45 0.40 17.23
C LEU A 42 0.85 1.00 16.69
N PRO A 43 1.81 0.19 16.22
CA PRO A 43 2.93 0.72 15.46
C PRO A 43 2.39 1.41 14.20
N GLY A 44 3.08 2.45 13.73
CA GLY A 44 2.69 3.16 12.53
C GLY A 44 2.77 2.25 11.31
N PHE A 45 1.73 2.24 10.47
CA PHE A 45 1.66 1.37 9.31
C PHE A 45 2.63 1.83 8.21
N VAL A 46 3.00 0.89 7.33
CA VAL A 46 3.85 1.13 6.17
C VAL A 46 3.12 0.63 4.93
N ASP A 47 2.88 1.51 3.98
CA ASP A 47 2.32 1.14 2.69
C ASP A 47 3.42 1.10 1.63
N VAL A 48 3.65 -0.05 1.05
CA VAL A 48 4.73 -0.24 0.09
C VAL A 48 4.31 0.05 -1.36
N HIS A 49 3.05 0.45 -1.58
CA HIS A 49 2.53 0.70 -2.92
C HIS A 49 1.52 1.85 -2.96
N VAL A 50 2.01 3.05 -3.24
CA VAL A 50 1.16 4.25 -3.40
C VAL A 50 1.59 5.11 -4.58
N HIS A 51 0.68 5.94 -5.08
CA HIS A 51 0.92 6.89 -6.18
C HIS A 51 0.69 8.32 -5.70
N LEU A 52 1.76 9.03 -5.34
CA LEU A 52 1.69 10.42 -4.87
C LEU A 52 1.68 11.45 -6.00
N ARG A 53 1.78 11.00 -7.24
CA ARG A 53 1.56 11.77 -8.46
C ARG A 53 2.49 12.97 -8.71
N GLU A 54 3.36 13.34 -7.80
CA GLU A 54 4.34 14.42 -7.97
C GLU A 54 5.77 13.89 -8.10
N PRO A 55 6.52 14.46 -9.05
CA PRO A 55 6.19 15.56 -10.00
C PRO A 55 5.30 15.12 -11.17
N GLY A 56 4.67 16.11 -11.81
CA GLY A 56 4.05 15.99 -13.13
C GLY A 56 2.52 15.83 -13.15
N PHE A 57 1.91 15.29 -12.08
CA PHE A 57 0.47 15.01 -12.05
C PHE A 57 -0.21 15.55 -10.78
N SER A 58 0.24 16.70 -10.28
CA SER A 58 -0.26 17.33 -9.05
C SER A 58 -1.76 17.66 -9.07
N TYR A 59 -2.39 17.66 -10.24
CA TYR A 59 -3.83 17.82 -10.37
C TYR A 59 -4.63 16.57 -9.94
N LYS A 60 -3.95 15.40 -9.79
CA LYS A 60 -4.55 14.16 -9.29
C LYS A 60 -4.32 13.96 -7.80
N GLU A 61 -3.11 14.27 -7.36
CA GLU A 61 -2.65 14.17 -5.98
C GLU A 61 -1.36 14.96 -5.81
N THR A 62 -1.10 15.44 -4.58
CA THR A 62 0.19 16.01 -4.20
C THR A 62 0.86 15.17 -3.12
N ILE A 63 2.18 15.28 -2.98
CA ILE A 63 2.90 14.64 -1.87
C ILE A 63 2.33 15.11 -0.53
N ARG A 64 1.95 16.39 -0.40
CA ARG A 64 1.32 16.94 0.81
C ARG A 64 0.00 16.25 1.13
N THR A 65 -0.94 16.22 0.19
CA THR A 65 -2.29 15.67 0.42
C THR A 65 -2.27 14.16 0.55
N GLY A 66 -1.50 13.44 -0.27
CA GLY A 66 -1.36 11.99 -0.18
C GLY A 66 -0.67 11.52 1.10
N THR A 67 0.35 12.24 1.59
CA THR A 67 0.98 11.90 2.87
C THR A 67 0.11 12.26 4.07
N LEU A 68 -0.74 13.28 3.97
CA LEU A 68 -1.74 13.60 4.99
C LEU A 68 -2.84 12.54 5.01
N ALA A 69 -3.29 12.08 3.84
CA ALA A 69 -4.23 10.97 3.71
C ALA A 69 -3.65 9.68 4.34
N ALA A 70 -2.38 9.37 4.06
CA ALA A 70 -1.69 8.25 4.67
C ALA A 70 -1.63 8.38 6.20
N ALA A 71 -1.26 9.55 6.71
CA ALA A 71 -1.24 9.80 8.15
C ALA A 71 -2.63 9.63 8.79
N ARG A 72 -3.71 10.10 8.14
CA ARG A 72 -5.09 9.87 8.58
C ARG A 72 -5.47 8.38 8.57
N GLY A 73 -4.89 7.59 7.68
CA GLY A 73 -5.04 6.13 7.62
C GLY A 73 -4.21 5.36 8.65
N GLY A 74 -3.37 6.05 9.46
CA GLY A 74 -2.50 5.42 10.46
C GLY A 74 -1.10 5.06 9.94
N TYR A 75 -0.74 5.49 8.72
CA TYR A 75 0.56 5.21 8.12
C TYR A 75 1.61 6.24 8.52
N THR A 76 2.82 5.76 8.81
CA THR A 76 3.99 6.58 9.15
C THR A 76 5.07 6.55 8.09
N ALA A 77 4.94 5.64 7.14
CA ALA A 77 5.80 5.57 5.97
C ALA A 77 5.03 5.05 4.74
N VAL A 78 5.42 5.54 3.57
CA VAL A 78 4.90 5.07 2.28
C VAL A 78 6.01 4.91 1.26
N CYS A 79 5.93 3.88 0.39
CA CYS A 79 6.80 3.75 -0.76
C CYS A 79 6.04 4.18 -2.02
N THR A 80 6.54 5.21 -2.72
CA THR A 80 5.82 5.81 -3.84
C THR A 80 6.34 5.36 -5.20
N MET A 81 5.42 4.89 -6.05
CA MET A 81 5.72 4.34 -7.37
C MET A 81 6.26 5.38 -8.36
N PRO A 82 7.07 4.93 -9.36
CA PRO A 82 7.86 5.82 -10.22
C PRO A 82 7.11 6.35 -11.45
N ASN A 83 5.81 6.07 -11.61
CA ASN A 83 5.02 6.50 -12.78
C ASN A 83 4.67 8.00 -12.73
N LEU A 84 5.69 8.81 -12.84
CA LEU A 84 5.70 10.27 -12.70
C LEU A 84 6.13 10.97 -14.00
N ASN A 85 6.14 12.29 -14.01
CA ASN A 85 6.67 13.10 -15.10
C ASN A 85 7.50 14.30 -14.55
N PRO A 86 8.82 14.24 -14.64
CA PRO A 86 9.61 13.17 -15.26
C PRO A 86 9.61 11.87 -14.44
N VAL A 87 9.78 10.74 -15.13
CA VAL A 87 10.02 9.44 -14.49
C VAL A 87 11.35 9.48 -13.73
N PRO A 88 11.47 8.98 -12.49
CA PRO A 88 12.72 8.95 -11.73
C PRO A 88 13.68 7.85 -12.24
N ASP A 89 14.16 8.00 -13.46
CA ASP A 89 15.06 7.10 -14.19
C ASP A 89 16.52 7.58 -14.22
N SER A 90 16.78 8.75 -13.66
CA SER A 90 18.09 9.39 -13.54
C SER A 90 18.18 10.17 -12.23
N ALA A 91 19.39 10.46 -11.75
CA ALA A 91 19.60 11.25 -10.55
C ALA A 91 18.97 12.66 -10.65
N ALA A 92 18.97 13.27 -11.84
CA ALA A 92 18.38 14.59 -12.07
C ALA A 92 16.84 14.56 -11.92
N HIS A 93 16.18 13.54 -12.47
CA HIS A 93 14.73 13.36 -12.35
C HIS A 93 14.32 12.99 -10.93
N LEU A 94 15.01 12.05 -10.29
CA LEU A 94 14.73 11.66 -8.91
C LEU A 94 14.89 12.83 -7.93
N ARG A 95 15.89 13.71 -8.15
CA ARG A 95 16.10 14.87 -7.29
C ARG A 95 14.89 15.79 -7.23
N GLN A 96 14.16 15.97 -8.33
CA GLN A 96 12.95 16.78 -8.35
C GLN A 96 11.89 16.21 -7.39
N GLN A 97 11.69 14.89 -7.38
CA GLN A 97 10.79 14.23 -6.45
C GLN A 97 11.26 14.35 -4.99
N LEU A 98 12.55 14.12 -4.74
CA LEU A 98 13.13 14.21 -3.40
C LEU A 98 13.04 15.63 -2.82
N ASP A 99 13.14 16.67 -3.66
CA ASP A 99 13.00 18.05 -3.21
C ASP A 99 11.56 18.36 -2.78
N ILE A 100 10.55 17.83 -3.49
CA ILE A 100 9.15 17.96 -3.11
C ILE A 100 8.88 17.16 -1.82
N ILE A 101 9.36 15.93 -1.73
CA ILE A 101 9.23 15.10 -0.52
C ILE A 101 9.76 15.85 0.71
N ARG A 102 10.98 16.40 0.64
CA ARG A 102 11.59 17.15 1.75
C ARG A 102 10.77 18.35 2.19
N ARG A 103 10.12 19.03 1.25
CA ARG A 103 9.35 20.24 1.52
C ARG A 103 7.95 19.96 2.07
N ASP A 104 7.26 18.94 1.53
CA ASP A 104 5.81 18.81 1.63
C ASP A 104 5.33 17.55 2.35
N ALA A 105 6.18 16.54 2.55
CA ALA A 105 5.75 15.28 3.15
C ALA A 105 5.46 15.42 4.65
N SER A 106 4.32 14.90 5.08
CA SER A 106 3.91 14.84 6.50
C SER A 106 4.41 13.60 7.23
N ILE A 107 4.75 12.54 6.47
CA ILE A 107 5.30 11.27 6.97
C ILE A 107 6.51 10.87 6.11
N ARG A 108 7.16 9.77 6.45
CA ARG A 108 8.29 9.25 5.67
C ARG A 108 7.83 8.79 4.28
N VAL A 109 8.49 9.28 3.23
CA VAL A 109 8.26 8.87 1.84
C VAL A 109 9.53 8.29 1.25
N LEU A 110 9.45 7.06 0.76
CA LEU A 110 10.54 6.32 0.15
C LEU A 110 10.22 6.12 -1.35
N PRO A 111 10.92 6.80 -2.27
CA PRO A 111 10.63 6.65 -3.69
C PRO A 111 11.20 5.34 -4.25
N TYR A 112 10.52 4.80 -5.27
CA TYR A 112 11.08 3.82 -6.19
C TYR A 112 11.83 4.53 -7.32
N GLY A 113 12.94 3.92 -7.77
CA GLY A 113 13.54 4.27 -9.05
C GLY A 113 12.89 3.46 -10.17
N ALA A 114 12.79 4.02 -11.37
CA ALA A 114 12.34 3.26 -12.52
C ALA A 114 13.36 2.20 -12.93
N ILE A 115 12.90 1.02 -13.37
CA ILE A 115 13.77 -0.03 -13.92
C ILE A 115 14.30 0.41 -15.27
N THR A 116 13.43 0.97 -16.12
CA THR A 116 13.79 1.36 -17.49
C THR A 116 13.57 2.84 -17.74
N VAL A 117 14.35 3.41 -18.66
CA VAL A 117 14.26 4.82 -19.08
C VAL A 117 12.83 5.12 -19.53
N GLY A 118 12.22 6.12 -18.91
CA GLY A 118 10.83 6.53 -19.14
C GLY A 118 9.81 5.41 -18.95
N GLN A 119 10.16 4.30 -18.28
CA GLN A 119 9.34 3.09 -18.15
C GLN A 119 8.95 2.51 -19.53
N GLN A 120 9.84 2.57 -20.51
CA GLN A 120 9.57 2.11 -21.88
C GLN A 120 9.98 0.64 -22.12
N GLY A 121 10.67 -0.02 -21.18
CA GLY A 121 11.08 -1.42 -21.32
C GLY A 121 12.22 -1.67 -22.31
N THR A 122 12.87 -0.64 -22.84
CA THR A 122 13.86 -0.74 -23.91
C THR A 122 15.31 -0.53 -23.47
N GLU A 123 15.52 0.28 -22.43
CA GLU A 123 16.84 0.63 -21.89
C GLU A 123 16.77 0.68 -20.37
N LEU A 124 17.81 0.19 -19.67
CA LEU A 124 17.88 0.29 -18.21
C LEU A 124 18.10 1.76 -17.80
N SER A 125 17.44 2.16 -16.73
CA SER A 125 17.68 3.43 -16.05
C SER A 125 19.10 3.46 -15.44
N ALA A 126 19.49 4.60 -14.89
CA ALA A 126 20.75 4.80 -14.18
C ALA A 126 20.71 4.13 -12.78
N LEU A 127 20.49 2.80 -12.72
CA LEU A 127 20.21 2.06 -11.48
C LEU A 127 21.29 2.26 -10.41
N GLU A 128 22.57 2.31 -10.82
CA GLU A 128 23.70 2.54 -9.91
C GLU A 128 23.63 3.93 -9.25
N GLU A 129 23.29 4.97 -10.02
CA GLU A 129 23.16 6.34 -9.52
C GLU A 129 21.94 6.51 -8.62
N LEU A 130 20.85 5.81 -8.94
CA LEU A 130 19.59 5.88 -8.20
C LEU A 130 19.64 5.09 -6.88
N SER A 131 20.38 3.98 -6.86
CA SER A 131 20.40 3.00 -5.77
C SER A 131 20.55 3.59 -4.36
N PRO A 132 21.39 4.60 -4.09
CA PRO A 132 21.52 5.16 -2.74
C PRO A 132 20.27 5.92 -2.23
N TYR A 133 19.38 6.32 -3.12
CA TYR A 133 18.29 7.25 -2.83
C TYR A 133 16.89 6.62 -2.95
N VAL A 134 16.82 5.39 -3.45
CA VAL A 134 15.54 4.70 -3.67
C VAL A 134 15.42 3.45 -2.80
N VAL A 135 14.20 3.10 -2.43
CA VAL A 135 13.94 1.89 -1.64
C VAL A 135 14.15 0.63 -2.47
N ALA A 136 13.70 0.64 -3.73
CA ALA A 136 13.79 -0.45 -4.68
C ALA A 136 13.58 0.08 -6.12
N PHE A 137 13.50 -0.82 -7.11
CA PHE A 137 13.24 -0.47 -8.51
C PHE A 137 11.93 -1.07 -9.00
N SER A 138 11.16 -0.26 -9.74
CA SER A 138 9.87 -0.67 -10.31
C SER A 138 9.59 0.04 -11.64
N ASP A 139 8.91 -0.63 -12.55
CA ASP A 139 8.23 -0.01 -13.71
C ASP A 139 6.71 -0.12 -13.55
N ASP A 140 6.23 0.09 -12.32
CA ASP A 140 4.81 -0.04 -12.00
C ASP A 140 3.89 0.72 -12.96
N GLY A 141 2.74 0.09 -13.25
CA GLY A 141 1.73 0.53 -14.21
C GLY A 141 2.03 0.15 -15.67
N ARG A 142 3.21 -0.45 -15.97
CA ARG A 142 3.56 -0.91 -17.33
C ARG A 142 4.16 -2.31 -17.37
N GLY A 143 4.89 -2.71 -16.34
CA GLY A 143 5.64 -3.96 -16.28
C GLY A 143 6.76 -4.05 -17.32
N VAL A 144 7.78 -4.84 -17.06
CA VAL A 144 8.88 -5.10 -18.02
C VAL A 144 8.53 -6.33 -18.86
N GLN A 145 8.23 -6.13 -20.13
CA GLN A 145 7.73 -7.18 -21.02
C GLN A 145 8.82 -8.12 -21.56
N SER A 146 10.06 -7.64 -21.68
CA SER A 146 11.19 -8.41 -22.24
C SER A 146 11.91 -9.23 -21.18
N ASP A 147 12.05 -10.54 -21.39
CA ASP A 147 12.83 -11.44 -20.52
C ASP A 147 14.28 -10.98 -20.38
N GLY A 148 14.92 -10.60 -21.49
CA GLY A 148 16.29 -10.11 -21.48
C GLY A 148 16.45 -8.80 -20.72
N MET A 149 15.49 -7.90 -20.79
CA MET A 149 15.49 -6.66 -20.03
C MET A 149 15.31 -6.92 -18.54
N MET A 150 14.31 -7.73 -18.16
CA MET A 150 14.06 -8.07 -16.76
C MET A 150 15.25 -8.82 -16.15
N ARG A 151 15.87 -9.76 -16.87
CA ARG A 151 17.11 -10.46 -16.43
C ARG A 151 18.22 -9.46 -16.10
N ARG A 152 18.54 -8.53 -17.00
CA ARG A 152 19.59 -7.51 -16.77
C ARG A 152 19.24 -6.59 -15.59
N ALA A 153 17.95 -6.24 -15.43
CA ALA A 153 17.48 -5.47 -14.29
C ALA A 153 17.70 -6.23 -12.98
N MET A 154 17.31 -7.51 -12.92
CA MET A 154 17.49 -8.38 -11.76
C MET A 154 18.96 -8.58 -11.40
N GLU A 155 19.83 -8.85 -12.39
CA GLU A 155 21.28 -8.99 -12.19
C GLU A 155 21.89 -7.71 -11.61
N THR A 156 21.49 -6.55 -12.13
CA THR A 156 21.96 -5.26 -11.65
C THR A 156 21.42 -4.95 -10.25
N ALA A 157 20.13 -5.15 -10.00
CA ALA A 157 19.52 -4.93 -8.69
C ALA A 157 20.17 -5.82 -7.62
N LYS A 158 20.41 -7.11 -7.92
CA LYS A 158 21.13 -8.03 -7.02
C LYS A 158 22.52 -7.52 -6.68
N ARG A 159 23.29 -7.08 -7.67
CA ARG A 159 24.64 -6.52 -7.45
C ARG A 159 24.61 -5.28 -6.55
N LEU A 160 23.54 -4.49 -6.64
CA LEU A 160 23.33 -3.29 -5.83
C LEU A 160 22.68 -3.57 -4.46
N GLY A 161 22.32 -4.84 -4.16
CA GLY A 161 21.59 -5.20 -2.94
C GLY A 161 20.18 -4.61 -2.90
N LYS A 162 19.54 -4.44 -4.08
CA LYS A 162 18.21 -3.85 -4.22
C LYS A 162 17.17 -4.86 -4.67
N LEU A 163 15.94 -4.59 -4.32
CA LEU A 163 14.76 -5.35 -4.66
C LEU A 163 14.22 -4.90 -6.04
N ILE A 164 13.77 -5.85 -6.86
CA ILE A 164 12.86 -5.57 -7.99
C ILE A 164 11.43 -5.73 -7.50
N VAL A 165 10.61 -4.71 -7.73
CA VAL A 165 9.20 -4.64 -7.35
C VAL A 165 8.37 -4.55 -8.62
N ALA A 166 7.54 -5.54 -8.90
CA ALA A 166 6.98 -5.72 -10.24
C ALA A 166 5.45 -5.68 -10.26
N HIS A 167 4.92 -4.75 -11.04
CA HIS A 167 3.59 -4.85 -11.59
C HIS A 167 3.61 -5.92 -12.67
N CYS A 168 2.93 -7.04 -12.43
CA CYS A 168 2.95 -8.19 -13.33
C CYS A 168 1.74 -8.18 -14.25
N GLU A 169 1.96 -7.79 -15.50
CA GLU A 169 0.93 -7.76 -16.53
C GLU A 169 1.54 -8.04 -17.92
N ASP A 170 1.17 -9.16 -18.51
CA ASP A 170 1.51 -9.49 -19.91
C ASP A 170 0.59 -8.70 -20.85
N ASN A 171 1.13 -7.62 -21.42
CA ASN A 171 0.38 -6.72 -22.28
C ASN A 171 -0.18 -7.39 -23.54
N SER A 172 0.41 -8.50 -23.99
CA SER A 172 -0.08 -9.24 -25.18
C SER A 172 -1.43 -9.90 -24.94
N LEU A 173 -1.80 -10.10 -23.68
CA LEU A 173 -3.04 -10.77 -23.26
C LEU A 173 -4.17 -9.81 -22.91
N LEU A 174 -3.93 -8.49 -22.85
CA LEU A 174 -4.93 -7.51 -22.44
C LEU A 174 -6.09 -7.32 -23.43
N ARG A 175 -5.82 -7.44 -24.72
CA ARG A 175 -6.85 -7.36 -25.81
C ARG A 175 -7.77 -6.12 -25.71
N GLY A 176 -7.27 -5.02 -25.13
CA GLY A 176 -8.04 -3.81 -24.88
C GLY A 176 -9.08 -3.95 -23.76
N GLY A 177 -8.93 -4.95 -22.89
CA GLY A 177 -9.72 -5.15 -21.69
C GLY A 177 -9.50 -4.04 -20.66
N TYR A 178 -10.46 -3.86 -19.75
CA TYR A 178 -10.43 -2.83 -18.74
C TYR A 178 -11.10 -3.21 -17.41
N ILE A 179 -11.73 -4.39 -17.35
CA ILE A 179 -12.23 -5.07 -16.15
C ILE A 179 -11.88 -6.56 -16.26
N HIS A 180 -12.18 -7.37 -15.26
CA HIS A 180 -11.97 -8.81 -15.32
C HIS A 180 -12.77 -9.49 -16.42
N ASP A 181 -12.18 -10.47 -17.12
CA ASP A 181 -12.88 -11.37 -18.06
C ASP A 181 -13.72 -12.40 -17.27
N GLY A 182 -14.69 -11.89 -16.54
CA GLY A 182 -15.55 -12.64 -15.65
C GLY A 182 -17.01 -12.64 -16.07
N ALA A 183 -17.87 -13.02 -15.13
CA ALA A 183 -19.31 -13.11 -15.35
C ALA A 183 -19.91 -11.74 -15.68
N TYR A 184 -19.48 -10.69 -14.97
CA TYR A 184 -19.98 -9.33 -15.19
C TYR A 184 -19.65 -8.83 -16.60
N ALA A 185 -18.39 -8.95 -17.02
CA ALA A 185 -17.97 -8.51 -18.36
C ALA A 185 -18.78 -9.16 -19.47
N ARG A 186 -18.99 -10.49 -19.38
CA ARG A 186 -19.78 -11.23 -20.36
C ARG A 186 -21.25 -10.82 -20.36
N ALA A 187 -21.84 -10.62 -19.19
CA ALA A 187 -23.26 -10.25 -19.06
C ALA A 187 -23.55 -8.84 -19.60
N HIS A 188 -22.60 -7.91 -19.48
CA HIS A 188 -22.79 -6.50 -19.85
C HIS A 188 -22.05 -6.09 -21.14
N GLY A 189 -21.38 -7.02 -21.82
CA GLY A 189 -20.71 -6.76 -23.10
C GLY A 189 -19.42 -5.97 -23.00
N HIS A 190 -18.73 -6.06 -21.86
CA HIS A 190 -17.43 -5.42 -21.64
C HIS A 190 -16.26 -6.26 -22.13
N ARG A 191 -15.14 -5.61 -22.46
CA ARG A 191 -13.87 -6.29 -22.74
C ARG A 191 -13.15 -6.64 -21.46
N GLY A 192 -12.84 -7.92 -21.28
CA GLY A 192 -12.20 -8.45 -20.10
C GLY A 192 -10.68 -8.53 -20.19
N ILE A 193 -10.02 -8.44 -19.04
CA ILE A 193 -8.61 -8.76 -18.80
C ILE A 193 -8.57 -10.15 -18.16
N CYS A 194 -7.98 -11.13 -18.84
CA CYS A 194 -7.86 -12.48 -18.32
C CYS A 194 -6.87 -12.57 -17.16
N SER A 195 -7.03 -13.55 -16.28
CA SER A 195 -6.11 -13.76 -15.15
C SER A 195 -4.70 -14.17 -15.62
N GLU A 196 -4.59 -14.79 -16.79
CA GLU A 196 -3.33 -15.15 -17.42
C GLU A 196 -2.41 -13.94 -17.62
N SER A 197 -2.93 -12.75 -17.82
CA SER A 197 -2.12 -11.54 -17.96
C SER A 197 -1.25 -11.28 -16.73
N GLU A 198 -1.73 -11.61 -15.54
CA GLU A 198 -1.00 -11.45 -14.28
C GLU A 198 -0.08 -12.66 -14.03
N TRP A 199 -0.65 -13.87 -13.88
CA TRP A 199 0.12 -14.99 -13.40
C TRP A 199 1.18 -15.51 -14.39
N ARG A 200 1.02 -15.32 -15.70
CA ARG A 200 2.06 -15.70 -16.68
C ARG A 200 3.31 -14.84 -16.54
N GLN A 201 3.16 -13.55 -16.32
CA GLN A 201 4.32 -12.71 -16.07
C GLN A 201 4.99 -13.06 -14.74
N ILE A 202 4.21 -13.34 -13.68
CA ILE A 202 4.76 -13.85 -12.41
C ILE A 202 5.55 -15.14 -12.66
N GLN A 203 5.00 -16.09 -13.39
CA GLN A 203 5.67 -17.36 -13.71
C GLN A 203 6.99 -17.13 -14.45
N ARG A 204 6.99 -16.23 -15.44
CA ARG A 204 8.19 -15.82 -16.17
C ARG A 204 9.23 -15.21 -15.22
N ASP A 205 8.82 -14.26 -14.40
CA ASP A 205 9.74 -13.57 -13.49
C ASP A 205 10.30 -14.49 -12.41
N LEU A 206 9.50 -15.42 -11.88
CA LEU A 206 9.98 -16.44 -10.95
C LEU A 206 11.06 -17.35 -11.58
N SER A 207 10.97 -17.62 -12.88
CA SER A 207 12.03 -18.34 -13.59
C SER A 207 13.32 -17.52 -13.64
N LEU A 208 13.24 -16.22 -13.87
CA LEU A 208 14.38 -15.31 -13.84
C LEU A 208 14.94 -15.13 -12.42
N VAL A 209 14.09 -15.15 -11.39
CA VAL A 209 14.54 -15.15 -9.99
C VAL A 209 15.36 -16.40 -9.67
N ARG A 210 14.94 -17.60 -10.12
CA ARG A 210 15.71 -18.84 -9.98
C ARG A 210 17.09 -18.74 -10.64
N GLU A 211 17.13 -18.15 -11.84
CA GLU A 211 18.35 -17.97 -12.63
C GLU A 211 19.30 -16.95 -12.00
N THR A 212 18.80 -15.79 -11.59
CA THR A 212 19.60 -14.66 -11.14
C THR A 212 19.86 -14.66 -9.62
N GLY A 213 18.94 -15.22 -8.85
CA GLY A 213 18.91 -15.11 -7.38
C GLY A 213 18.69 -13.68 -6.90
N CYS A 214 17.95 -12.86 -7.66
CA CYS A 214 17.58 -11.52 -7.27
C CYS A 214 16.44 -11.56 -6.23
N SER A 215 16.48 -10.67 -5.25
CA SER A 215 15.35 -10.39 -4.36
C SER A 215 14.20 -9.79 -5.17
N TYR A 216 12.99 -10.34 -5.04
CA TYR A 216 11.86 -9.99 -5.89
C TYR A 216 10.58 -9.80 -5.08
N HIS A 217 9.79 -8.80 -5.43
CA HIS A 217 8.49 -8.53 -4.82
C HIS A 217 7.42 -8.36 -5.89
N VAL A 218 6.30 -9.07 -5.73
CA VAL A 218 5.16 -8.99 -6.66
C VAL A 218 4.10 -8.06 -6.09
N CYS A 219 3.79 -7.00 -6.84
CA CYS A 219 2.77 -6.03 -6.46
C CYS A 219 1.36 -6.62 -6.54
N HIS A 220 0.45 -6.13 -5.71
CA HIS A 220 -1.01 -6.20 -5.78
C HIS A 220 -1.58 -7.45 -6.49
N ILE A 221 -1.15 -8.67 -6.09
CA ILE A 221 -1.68 -9.90 -6.70
C ILE A 221 -3.20 -10.00 -6.51
N SER A 222 -3.89 -10.44 -7.57
CA SER A 222 -5.35 -10.53 -7.61
C SER A 222 -5.88 -11.92 -8.00
N ALA A 223 -5.05 -12.79 -8.60
CA ALA A 223 -5.45 -14.08 -9.14
C ALA A 223 -5.02 -15.27 -8.24
N LYS A 224 -5.84 -16.30 -8.14
CA LYS A 224 -5.55 -17.54 -7.39
C LYS A 224 -4.33 -18.29 -7.90
N GLU A 225 -4.09 -18.26 -9.21
CA GLU A 225 -2.91 -18.86 -9.82
C GLU A 225 -1.62 -18.15 -9.37
N SER A 226 -1.67 -16.81 -9.19
CA SER A 226 -0.56 -16.03 -8.64
C SER A 226 -0.23 -16.48 -7.22
N VAL A 227 -1.24 -16.69 -6.37
CA VAL A 227 -1.06 -17.24 -5.01
C VAL A 227 -0.39 -18.61 -5.06
N ALA A 228 -0.85 -19.50 -5.95
CA ALA A 228 -0.28 -20.85 -6.08
C ALA A 228 1.19 -20.82 -6.52
N LEU A 229 1.54 -19.98 -7.50
CA LEU A 229 2.91 -19.81 -7.99
C LEU A 229 3.85 -19.27 -6.92
N LEU A 230 3.41 -18.27 -6.15
CA LEU A 230 4.19 -17.67 -5.08
C LEU A 230 4.37 -18.62 -3.90
N ARG A 231 3.34 -19.40 -3.54
CA ARG A 231 3.45 -20.45 -2.52
C ARG A 231 4.51 -21.48 -2.90
N GLN A 232 4.49 -21.92 -4.17
CA GLN A 232 5.51 -22.84 -4.69
C GLN A 232 6.92 -22.22 -4.66
N ALA A 233 7.07 -21.00 -5.15
CA ALA A 233 8.36 -20.30 -5.17
C ALA A 233 8.97 -20.13 -3.77
N LYS A 234 8.15 -19.81 -2.76
CA LYS A 234 8.57 -19.76 -1.36
C LYS A 234 8.98 -21.13 -0.82
N ALA A 235 8.23 -22.18 -1.14
CA ALA A 235 8.58 -23.56 -0.74
C ALA A 235 9.89 -24.02 -1.36
N GLU A 236 10.26 -23.51 -2.54
CA GLU A 236 11.56 -23.73 -3.19
C GLU A 236 12.70 -22.90 -2.56
N GLY A 237 12.39 -22.00 -1.62
CA GLY A 237 13.38 -21.15 -0.94
C GLY A 237 13.81 -19.92 -1.75
N LEU A 238 13.05 -19.50 -2.75
CA LEU A 238 13.34 -18.27 -3.48
C LEU A 238 13.10 -17.04 -2.58
N ASP A 239 13.93 -16.01 -2.75
CA ASP A 239 13.77 -14.73 -2.04
C ASP A 239 12.68 -13.88 -2.71
N VAL A 240 11.43 -14.30 -2.53
CA VAL A 240 10.25 -13.66 -3.10
C VAL A 240 9.26 -13.29 -2.01
N THR A 241 8.62 -12.12 -2.17
CA THR A 241 7.49 -11.66 -1.38
C THR A 241 6.41 -11.13 -2.30
N CYS A 242 5.19 -10.96 -1.77
CA CYS A 242 4.10 -10.34 -2.51
C CYS A 242 3.17 -9.55 -1.59
N GLU A 243 2.39 -8.70 -2.19
CA GLU A 243 1.31 -7.96 -1.55
C GLU A 243 -0.01 -8.17 -2.28
N THR A 244 -1.11 -7.95 -1.56
CA THR A 244 -2.45 -7.78 -2.12
C THR A 244 -3.08 -6.52 -1.54
N ALA A 245 -4.28 -6.15 -2.00
CA ALA A 245 -4.91 -4.90 -1.56
C ALA A 245 -6.28 -5.14 -0.89
N PRO A 246 -6.76 -4.20 -0.05
CA PRO A 246 -8.04 -4.34 0.64
C PRO A 246 -9.22 -4.61 -0.31
N HIS A 247 -9.22 -4.00 -1.50
CA HIS A 247 -10.28 -4.17 -2.48
C HIS A 247 -10.32 -5.59 -3.08
N TYR A 248 -9.17 -6.28 -3.25
CA TYR A 248 -9.15 -7.69 -3.70
C TYR A 248 -9.54 -8.68 -2.60
N LEU A 249 -9.43 -8.28 -1.33
CA LEU A 249 -9.82 -9.11 -0.19
C LEU A 249 -11.31 -9.02 0.15
N LEU A 250 -11.95 -7.89 -0.19
CA LEU A 250 -13.30 -7.57 0.24
C LEU A 250 -14.33 -7.55 -0.90
N LEU A 251 -13.88 -7.41 -2.14
CA LEU A 251 -14.72 -7.31 -3.33
C LEU A 251 -14.39 -8.40 -4.35
N ASP A 252 -15.33 -8.70 -5.21
CA ASP A 252 -15.17 -9.52 -6.42
C ASP A 252 -15.98 -8.92 -7.59
N ASP A 253 -15.90 -9.53 -8.77
CA ASP A 253 -16.54 -9.01 -10.00
C ASP A 253 -18.07 -8.96 -9.93
N SER A 254 -18.71 -9.68 -9.00
CA SER A 254 -20.16 -9.65 -8.82
C SER A 254 -20.67 -8.31 -8.24
N GLN A 255 -19.77 -7.52 -7.69
CA GLN A 255 -20.07 -6.23 -7.06
C GLN A 255 -19.74 -5.04 -7.96
N LEU A 256 -19.34 -5.29 -9.22
CA LEU A 256 -19.06 -4.22 -10.17
C LEU A 256 -20.33 -3.42 -10.50
N GLU A 257 -20.15 -2.12 -10.68
CA GLU A 257 -21.17 -1.19 -11.15
C GLU A 257 -20.62 -0.44 -12.38
N GLU A 258 -21.50 0.16 -13.17
CA GLU A 258 -21.15 1.01 -14.34
C GLU A 258 -20.54 2.36 -13.92
N ASP A 259 -19.61 2.32 -12.98
CA ASP A 259 -18.99 3.49 -12.37
C ASP A 259 -17.46 3.34 -12.34
N GLY A 260 -16.74 4.41 -12.69
CA GLY A 260 -15.27 4.42 -12.68
C GLY A 260 -14.65 4.11 -11.31
N ARG A 261 -15.39 4.28 -10.20
CA ARG A 261 -14.91 3.90 -8.85
C ARG A 261 -14.60 2.41 -8.69
N PHE A 262 -15.10 1.55 -9.60
CA PHE A 262 -14.80 0.12 -9.64
C PHE A 262 -13.70 -0.23 -10.64
N LYS A 263 -13.06 0.76 -11.28
CA LYS A 263 -12.00 0.53 -12.25
C LYS A 263 -10.62 0.72 -11.64
N MET A 264 -9.89 -0.38 -11.50
CA MET A 264 -8.48 -0.45 -11.07
C MET A 264 -7.74 -1.53 -11.87
N ASN A 265 -6.43 -1.59 -11.78
CA ASN A 265 -5.58 -2.58 -12.43
C ASN A 265 -4.50 -3.10 -11.47
N PRO A 266 -4.51 -4.41 -11.16
CA PRO A 266 -5.38 -5.49 -11.64
C PRO A 266 -6.87 -5.23 -11.38
N PRO A 267 -7.77 -5.81 -12.21
CA PRO A 267 -9.21 -5.69 -11.98
C PRO A 267 -9.69 -6.58 -10.82
N LEU A 268 -10.84 -6.26 -10.23
CA LEU A 268 -11.53 -7.16 -9.31
C LEU A 268 -11.83 -8.48 -10.03
N ARG A 269 -11.32 -9.59 -9.47
CA ARG A 269 -11.48 -10.94 -10.02
C ARG A 269 -12.75 -11.61 -9.49
N ASP A 270 -12.90 -12.90 -9.77
CA ASP A 270 -14.05 -13.65 -9.27
C ASP A 270 -13.91 -14.02 -7.76
N LYS A 271 -14.99 -14.56 -7.22
CA LYS A 271 -15.03 -14.97 -5.80
C LYS A 271 -13.96 -16.01 -5.44
N SER A 272 -13.61 -16.92 -6.34
CA SER A 272 -12.59 -17.95 -6.08
C SER A 272 -11.19 -17.37 -5.97
N ASP A 273 -10.91 -16.29 -6.69
CA ASP A 273 -9.65 -15.53 -6.58
C ASP A 273 -9.58 -14.85 -5.22
N ARG A 274 -10.65 -14.15 -4.80
CA ARG A 274 -10.73 -13.52 -3.48
C ARG A 274 -10.53 -14.54 -2.35
N GLU A 275 -11.17 -15.70 -2.41
CA GLU A 275 -11.02 -16.77 -1.43
C GLU A 275 -9.57 -17.29 -1.36
N ALA A 276 -8.89 -17.41 -2.50
CA ALA A 276 -7.49 -17.80 -2.55
C ALA A 276 -6.55 -16.75 -1.93
N LEU A 277 -6.83 -15.45 -2.14
CA LEU A 277 -6.08 -14.37 -1.50
C LEU A 277 -6.24 -14.40 0.02
N LEU A 278 -7.46 -14.58 0.53
CA LEU A 278 -7.71 -14.71 1.97
C LEU A 278 -6.99 -15.92 2.58
N ALA A 279 -7.00 -17.05 1.89
CA ALA A 279 -6.22 -18.22 2.28
C ALA A 279 -4.71 -17.93 2.30
N GLY A 280 -4.21 -17.22 1.29
CA GLY A 280 -2.81 -16.80 1.18
C GLY A 280 -2.33 -15.87 2.30
N LEU A 281 -3.21 -15.01 2.83
CA LEU A 281 -2.90 -14.21 4.03
C LEU A 281 -2.73 -15.09 5.26
N THR A 282 -3.60 -16.09 5.40
CA THR A 282 -3.64 -16.95 6.58
C THR A 282 -2.45 -17.92 6.63
N ASP A 283 -2.09 -18.51 5.50
CA ASP A 283 -0.99 -19.47 5.40
C ASP A 283 0.40 -18.83 5.23
N GLY A 284 0.47 -17.50 5.14
CA GLY A 284 1.73 -16.74 5.01
C GLY A 284 2.31 -16.70 3.59
N THR A 285 1.56 -17.12 2.59
CA THR A 285 1.96 -16.96 1.18
C THR A 285 2.01 -15.49 0.81
N ILE A 286 1.01 -14.69 1.24
CA ILE A 286 0.97 -13.24 1.05
C ILE A 286 1.62 -12.57 2.27
N ASP A 287 2.63 -11.76 2.02
CA ASP A 287 3.49 -11.19 3.05
C ASP A 287 2.92 -9.91 3.64
N MET A 288 2.23 -9.09 2.82
CA MET A 288 1.77 -7.78 3.24
C MET A 288 0.52 -7.34 2.49
N ILE A 289 -0.13 -6.32 3.04
CA ILE A 289 -1.24 -5.63 2.40
C ILE A 289 -0.77 -4.22 2.09
N ALA A 290 -0.85 -3.84 0.82
CA ALA A 290 -0.63 -2.49 0.34
C ALA A 290 -1.90 -1.96 -0.32
N THR A 291 -2.09 -0.64 -0.36
CA THR A 291 -3.38 -0.09 -0.78
C THR A 291 -3.51 0.08 -2.28
N ASP A 292 -2.40 0.17 -2.98
CA ASP A 292 -2.38 0.69 -4.35
C ASP A 292 -3.20 1.99 -4.46
N HIS A 293 -2.98 2.89 -3.49
CA HIS A 293 -3.62 4.20 -3.47
C HIS A 293 -3.25 4.99 -4.72
N ALA A 294 -4.16 5.02 -5.68
CA ALA A 294 -3.93 5.52 -7.03
C ALA A 294 -4.96 6.62 -7.40
N PRO A 295 -4.85 7.82 -6.83
CA PRO A 295 -5.79 8.91 -7.04
C PRO A 295 -5.79 9.41 -8.48
N HIS A 296 -6.98 9.78 -8.94
CA HIS A 296 -7.27 10.42 -10.21
C HIS A 296 -8.27 11.56 -10.01
N SER A 297 -8.31 12.50 -10.95
CA SER A 297 -9.27 13.60 -10.91
C SER A 297 -10.71 13.10 -11.08
N ALA A 298 -11.69 13.88 -10.60
CA ALA A 298 -13.09 13.58 -10.79
C ALA A 298 -13.45 13.40 -12.28
N GLU A 299 -12.89 14.24 -13.16
CA GLU A 299 -13.08 14.13 -14.60
C GLU A 299 -12.59 12.78 -15.15
N GLU A 300 -11.41 12.32 -14.72
CA GLU A 300 -10.84 11.05 -15.18
C GLU A 300 -11.64 9.84 -14.66
N LYS A 301 -12.35 9.97 -13.55
CA LYS A 301 -13.13 8.89 -12.93
C LYS A 301 -14.62 8.91 -13.24
N SER A 302 -15.15 9.97 -13.86
CA SER A 302 -16.58 10.11 -14.19
C SER A 302 -17.01 9.52 -15.54
N ARG A 303 -16.15 8.72 -16.19
CA ARG A 303 -16.34 8.25 -17.58
C ARG A 303 -16.81 6.79 -17.68
N GLY A 304 -17.42 6.26 -16.61
CA GLY A 304 -17.85 4.86 -16.50
C GLY A 304 -16.69 3.86 -16.48
N LEU A 305 -16.99 2.57 -16.53
CA LEU A 305 -15.97 1.52 -16.48
C LEU A 305 -14.99 1.58 -17.67
N GLU A 306 -15.48 1.76 -18.90
CA GLU A 306 -14.61 1.67 -20.07
C GLU A 306 -13.60 2.82 -20.17
N LYS A 307 -14.03 4.06 -19.91
CA LYS A 307 -13.23 5.25 -20.25
C LYS A 307 -12.57 5.93 -19.05
N SER A 308 -12.94 5.56 -17.83
CA SER A 308 -12.27 6.07 -16.63
C SER A 308 -10.82 5.60 -16.56
N ALA A 309 -9.98 6.38 -15.91
CA ALA A 309 -8.61 5.98 -15.56
C ALA A 309 -8.62 4.80 -14.58
N MET A 310 -7.64 3.90 -14.67
CA MET A 310 -7.44 2.80 -13.73
C MET A 310 -6.79 3.31 -12.45
N GLY A 311 -7.38 3.00 -11.30
CA GLY A 311 -6.92 3.37 -9.97
C GLY A 311 -8.04 3.88 -9.08
N ILE A 312 -7.93 3.60 -7.79
CA ILE A 312 -8.85 4.00 -6.74
C ILE A 312 -8.07 4.56 -5.55
N VAL A 313 -8.74 5.25 -4.65
CA VAL A 313 -8.15 5.67 -3.37
C VAL A 313 -8.53 4.70 -2.26
N GLY A 314 -7.58 4.37 -1.37
CA GLY A 314 -7.79 3.35 -0.34
C GLY A 314 -7.03 3.56 0.96
N ILE A 315 -5.98 4.41 0.98
CA ILE A 315 -5.06 4.49 2.12
C ILE A 315 -5.73 4.96 3.42
N GLU A 316 -6.72 5.85 3.34
CA GLU A 316 -7.45 6.35 4.52
C GLU A 316 -8.42 5.33 5.11
N THR A 317 -8.81 4.33 4.32
CA THR A 317 -9.87 3.38 4.68
C THR A 317 -9.39 1.94 4.83
N ALA A 318 -8.13 1.65 4.53
CA ALA A 318 -7.58 0.30 4.54
C ALA A 318 -7.74 -0.38 5.91
N PHE A 319 -7.20 0.22 6.98
CA PHE A 319 -7.30 -0.37 8.32
C PHE A 319 -8.76 -0.55 8.79
N PRO A 320 -9.63 0.47 8.77
CA PRO A 320 -11.01 0.30 9.22
C PRO A 320 -11.80 -0.74 8.40
N LEU A 321 -11.57 -0.87 7.10
CA LEU A 321 -12.17 -1.91 6.26
C LEU A 321 -11.69 -3.30 6.69
N LEU A 322 -10.39 -3.51 6.76
CA LEU A 322 -9.80 -4.80 7.13
C LEU A 322 -10.16 -5.19 8.57
N TYR A 323 -10.14 -4.23 9.50
CA TYR A 323 -10.58 -4.47 10.87
C TYR A 323 -12.04 -4.90 10.94
N THR A 324 -12.93 -4.16 10.27
CA THR A 324 -14.37 -4.41 10.32
C THR A 324 -14.75 -5.74 9.68
N TYR A 325 -14.19 -6.04 8.51
CA TYR A 325 -14.66 -7.14 7.68
C TYR A 325 -13.80 -8.41 7.76
N LEU A 326 -12.59 -8.33 8.31
CA LEU A 326 -11.72 -9.51 8.48
C LEU A 326 -11.38 -9.79 9.94
N VAL A 327 -11.05 -8.76 10.73
CA VAL A 327 -10.63 -8.97 12.12
C VAL A 327 -11.84 -9.23 13.03
N LYS A 328 -12.84 -8.38 13.00
CA LYS A 328 -14.03 -8.53 13.85
C LYS A 328 -14.78 -9.85 13.66
N PRO A 329 -14.98 -10.37 12.42
CA PRO A 329 -15.58 -11.68 12.23
C PRO A 329 -14.64 -12.85 12.56
N GLY A 330 -13.36 -12.60 12.86
CA GLY A 330 -12.39 -13.62 13.24
C GLY A 330 -11.71 -14.34 12.06
N SER A 331 -11.84 -13.80 10.85
CA SER A 331 -11.13 -14.34 9.66
C SER A 331 -9.62 -14.04 9.69
N LEU A 332 -9.23 -12.98 10.41
CA LEU A 332 -7.85 -12.55 10.62
C LEU A 332 -7.70 -12.06 12.06
N SER A 333 -6.58 -12.33 12.72
CA SER A 333 -6.32 -11.71 14.03
C SER A 333 -5.80 -10.28 13.85
N LEU A 334 -5.93 -9.43 14.88
CA LEU A 334 -5.41 -8.06 14.84
C LEU A 334 -3.88 -8.07 14.75
N GLU A 335 -3.23 -9.01 15.45
CA GLU A 335 -1.78 -9.21 15.41
C GLU A 335 -1.31 -9.51 13.99
N LYS A 336 -2.03 -10.41 13.29
CA LYS A 336 -1.72 -10.75 11.89
C LYS A 336 -1.94 -9.55 10.97
N LEU A 337 -2.98 -8.75 11.19
CA LEU A 337 -3.20 -7.52 10.43
C LEU A 337 -2.04 -6.54 10.63
N VAL A 338 -1.56 -6.35 11.86
CA VAL A 338 -0.40 -5.50 12.16
C VAL A 338 0.88 -6.07 11.53
N GLU A 339 1.07 -7.39 11.57
CA GLU A 339 2.20 -8.03 10.88
C GLU A 339 2.21 -7.68 9.38
N LEU A 340 1.05 -7.73 8.72
CA LEU A 340 0.88 -7.46 7.29
C LEU A 340 0.99 -5.97 6.91
N LEU A 341 0.65 -5.05 7.83
CA LEU A 341 0.68 -3.61 7.59
C LEU A 341 1.94 -2.91 8.13
N HIS A 342 2.72 -3.56 9.00
CA HIS A 342 3.89 -2.95 9.64
C HIS A 342 5.12 -3.85 9.59
N THR A 343 5.08 -5.01 10.28
CA THR A 343 6.29 -5.80 10.55
C THR A 343 6.94 -6.32 9.27
N ASN A 344 6.15 -6.91 8.38
CA ASN A 344 6.65 -7.47 7.13
C ASN A 344 7.08 -6.39 6.13
N PRO A 345 6.30 -5.30 5.90
CA PRO A 345 6.78 -4.15 5.13
C PRO A 345 8.11 -3.58 5.64
N CYS A 346 8.23 -3.31 6.95
CA CYS A 346 9.46 -2.80 7.53
C CYS A 346 10.65 -3.72 7.25
N ARG A 347 10.48 -5.02 7.50
CA ARG A 347 11.54 -6.02 7.31
C ARG A 347 11.96 -6.14 5.84
N ARG A 348 11.00 -6.20 4.92
CA ARG A 348 11.27 -6.43 3.49
C ARG A 348 11.90 -5.23 2.81
N PHE A 349 11.42 -4.04 3.12
CA PHE A 349 11.84 -2.80 2.48
C PHE A 349 12.88 -2.00 3.29
N GLY A 350 13.32 -2.53 4.43
CA GLY A 350 14.32 -1.85 5.27
C GLY A 350 13.78 -0.54 5.87
N VAL A 351 12.46 -0.42 6.05
CA VAL A 351 11.85 0.76 6.65
C VAL A 351 12.07 0.71 8.17
N PRO A 352 12.57 1.80 8.79
CA PRO A 352 12.70 1.84 10.24
C PRO A 352 11.34 1.60 10.92
N THR A 353 11.32 0.73 11.93
CA THR A 353 10.09 0.42 12.68
C THR A 353 9.60 1.57 13.55
N GLY A 354 10.44 2.58 13.78
CA GLY A 354 10.14 3.66 14.71
C GLY A 354 10.11 3.24 16.19
N VAL A 355 10.51 2.01 16.49
CA VAL A 355 10.57 1.46 17.85
C VAL A 355 12.02 1.12 18.18
N THR A 356 12.52 1.71 19.25
CA THR A 356 13.85 1.43 19.81
C THR A 356 13.72 1.08 21.28
N ALA A 357 14.78 0.57 21.89
CA ALA A 357 14.80 0.27 23.33
C ALA A 357 14.52 1.50 24.22
N SER A 358 14.70 2.71 23.72
CA SER A 358 14.58 3.96 24.48
C SER A 358 13.46 4.89 23.99
N ALA A 359 12.90 4.68 22.79
CA ALA A 359 11.90 5.58 22.23
C ALA A 359 10.98 4.88 21.23
N VAL A 360 9.73 5.36 21.14
CA VAL A 360 8.77 5.05 20.09
C VAL A 360 8.50 6.36 19.34
N THR A 361 8.89 6.41 18.06
CA THR A 361 8.79 7.61 17.22
C THR A 361 7.74 7.51 16.13
N ASP A 362 7.31 6.28 15.79
CA ASP A 362 6.34 6.03 14.73
C ASP A 362 5.22 5.13 15.27
N PHE A 363 4.04 5.71 15.47
CA PHE A 363 2.87 5.00 15.98
C PHE A 363 1.57 5.66 15.58
N THR A 364 0.48 4.93 15.74
CA THR A 364 -0.88 5.42 15.51
C THR A 364 -1.82 4.99 16.63
N VAL A 365 -2.87 5.77 16.84
CA VAL A 365 -3.89 5.51 17.86
C VAL A 365 -5.26 5.41 17.17
N PHE A 366 -5.94 4.30 17.40
CA PHE A 366 -7.30 4.07 16.88
C PHE A 366 -8.31 3.94 18.01
N ASP A 367 -9.53 4.44 17.77
CA ASP A 367 -10.71 4.03 18.53
C ASP A 367 -11.40 2.89 17.75
N LEU A 368 -11.24 1.64 18.24
CA LEU A 368 -11.77 0.45 17.59
C LEU A 368 -13.31 0.35 17.67
N ASN A 369 -13.96 1.09 18.57
CA ASN A 369 -15.41 1.10 18.73
C ASN A 369 -16.10 2.23 17.93
N ALA A 370 -15.35 3.24 17.51
CA ALA A 370 -15.89 4.32 16.70
C ALA A 370 -16.37 3.80 15.35
N SER A 371 -17.68 3.86 15.12
CA SER A 371 -18.32 3.48 13.86
C SER A 371 -18.64 4.71 13.03
N TYR A 372 -18.42 4.62 11.72
CA TYR A 372 -18.72 5.70 10.78
C TYR A 372 -18.99 5.16 9.38
N ILE A 373 -19.61 5.99 8.53
CA ILE A 373 -19.81 5.70 7.12
C ILE A 373 -18.65 6.30 6.33
N ILE A 374 -18.09 5.55 5.38
CA ILE A 374 -17.05 6.06 4.48
C ILE A 374 -17.68 7.10 3.56
N ASP A 375 -17.28 8.35 3.76
CA ASP A 375 -17.64 9.49 2.90
C ASP A 375 -16.38 10.00 2.19
N PRO A 376 -16.27 9.83 0.86
CA PRO A 376 -15.11 10.32 0.11
C PRO A 376 -14.89 11.82 0.20
N GLU A 377 -15.94 12.62 0.50
CA GLU A 377 -15.80 14.07 0.62
C GLU A 377 -14.99 14.48 1.87
N GLU A 378 -14.90 13.59 2.86
CA GLU A 378 -14.06 13.80 4.05
C GLU A 378 -12.58 13.46 3.86
N PHE A 379 -12.18 12.87 2.72
CA PHE A 379 -10.80 12.43 2.50
C PHE A 379 -9.82 13.59 2.43
N GLN A 380 -8.61 13.35 2.94
CA GLN A 380 -7.46 14.26 2.81
C GLN A 380 -6.82 14.14 1.43
N SER A 381 -6.87 12.96 0.80
CA SER A 381 -6.51 12.76 -0.60
C SER A 381 -7.33 13.67 -1.50
N MET A 382 -6.76 14.11 -2.62
CA MET A 382 -7.50 14.81 -3.68
C MET A 382 -8.44 13.86 -4.44
N GLY A 383 -8.09 12.56 -4.50
CA GLY A 383 -8.93 11.54 -5.12
C GLY A 383 -10.17 11.23 -4.28
N ARG A 384 -11.28 10.88 -4.97
CA ARG A 384 -12.58 10.56 -4.36
C ARG A 384 -13.11 9.18 -4.78
N ALA A 385 -12.52 8.57 -5.80
CA ALA A 385 -13.03 7.33 -6.37
C ALA A 385 -12.65 6.12 -5.49
N THR A 386 -13.61 5.60 -4.75
CA THR A 386 -13.49 4.37 -3.97
C THR A 386 -14.76 3.53 -4.10
N PRO A 387 -14.67 2.20 -4.30
CA PRO A 387 -15.83 1.33 -4.32
C PRO A 387 -16.48 1.17 -2.94
N PHE A 388 -15.83 1.63 -1.88
CA PHE A 388 -16.29 1.50 -0.49
C PHE A 388 -17.10 2.70 0.02
N ALA A 389 -17.41 3.69 -0.83
CA ALA A 389 -18.27 4.81 -0.45
C ALA A 389 -19.62 4.31 0.10
N GLY A 390 -20.04 4.85 1.25
CA GLY A 390 -21.26 4.44 1.92
C GLY A 390 -21.15 3.19 2.80
N TRP A 391 -20.00 2.50 2.82
CA TRP A 391 -19.80 1.36 3.72
C TRP A 391 -19.64 1.82 5.18
N THR A 392 -20.26 1.06 6.09
CA THR A 392 -20.09 1.29 7.53
C THR A 392 -18.86 0.55 8.02
N VAL A 393 -17.95 1.26 8.66
CA VAL A 393 -16.69 0.69 9.21
C VAL A 393 -16.51 1.08 10.68
N GLN A 394 -15.63 0.35 11.34
CA GLN A 394 -15.15 0.64 12.69
C GLN A 394 -13.64 0.77 12.70
N GLY A 395 -13.12 1.50 13.69
CA GLY A 395 -11.70 1.76 13.80
C GLY A 395 -11.33 3.12 13.23
N ARG A 396 -11.63 4.21 13.97
CA ARG A 396 -11.26 5.57 13.57
C ARG A 396 -9.84 5.90 14.04
N CYS A 397 -9.01 6.38 13.14
CA CYS A 397 -7.69 6.91 13.49
C CYS A 397 -7.84 8.26 14.21
N LEU A 398 -7.30 8.35 15.41
CA LEU A 398 -7.33 9.55 16.25
C LEU A 398 -6.03 10.35 16.19
N LEU A 399 -4.90 9.65 16.04
CA LEU A 399 -3.57 10.26 16.09
C LEU A 399 -2.59 9.39 15.29
N THR A 400 -1.73 10.03 14.52
CA THR A 400 -0.55 9.40 13.90
C THR A 400 0.68 10.27 14.16
N VAL A 401 1.75 9.62 14.60
CA VAL A 401 3.04 10.23 14.89
C VAL A 401 4.09 9.57 14.02
N SER A 402 4.85 10.36 13.28
CA SER A 402 5.95 9.92 12.42
C SER A 402 7.21 10.72 12.74
N ASP A 403 8.34 10.05 12.93
CA ASP A 403 9.61 10.65 13.38
C ASP A 403 9.44 11.55 14.64
N GLY A 404 8.60 11.13 15.60
CA GLY A 404 8.32 11.86 16.81
C GLY A 404 7.49 13.14 16.62
N LYS A 405 6.92 13.37 15.45
CA LYS A 405 6.08 14.52 15.13
C LYS A 405 4.65 14.07 14.85
N VAL A 406 3.68 14.87 15.31
CA VAL A 406 2.28 14.65 14.99
C VAL A 406 2.06 14.90 13.50
N ALA A 407 1.78 13.84 12.73
CA ALA A 407 1.44 13.90 11.32
C ALA A 407 -0.06 14.05 11.10
N TRP A 408 -0.88 13.47 11.99
CA TRP A 408 -2.34 13.57 11.95
C TRP A 408 -2.93 13.60 13.35
N SER A 409 -3.99 14.37 13.56
CA SER A 409 -4.87 14.31 14.74
C SER A 409 -6.29 14.72 14.34
N ASP A 410 -7.29 13.96 14.74
CA ASP A 410 -8.71 14.30 14.53
C ASP A 410 -9.26 15.29 15.59
N GLY A 411 -8.42 15.67 16.55
CA GLY A 411 -8.79 16.60 17.63
C GLY A 411 -9.53 15.96 18.81
N THR A 412 -9.84 14.67 18.77
CA THR A 412 -10.48 13.95 19.88
C THR A 412 -9.57 13.86 21.10
N LEU A 413 -8.28 13.62 20.86
CA LEU A 413 -7.27 13.63 21.91
C LEU A 413 -6.89 15.09 22.25
N SER A 414 -7.14 15.51 23.51
CA SER A 414 -6.75 16.86 23.93
C SER A 414 -5.24 16.97 24.08
N THR A 415 -4.66 18.06 23.56
CA THR A 415 -3.29 18.45 23.88
C THR A 415 -3.29 19.36 25.09
N LYS A 416 -2.65 18.97 26.19
CA LYS A 416 -2.25 19.90 27.23
C LYS A 416 -0.80 20.29 26.96
N GLY A 417 -0.52 21.58 26.84
CA GLY A 417 0.86 22.07 26.87
C GLY A 417 1.50 21.64 28.20
N ALA A 418 2.77 21.25 28.19
CA ALA A 418 3.52 21.16 29.42
C ALA A 418 3.40 22.55 30.11
N ALA A 419 2.90 22.57 31.31
CA ALA A 419 2.94 23.80 32.11
C ALA A 419 4.43 24.20 32.22
N THR A 420 4.74 25.41 31.73
CA THR A 420 6.05 26.04 31.86
C THR A 420 6.46 26.15 33.31
#